data_1d91ee9299601c82df9997a176f34dfe
#
_entry.id   1d91ee9299601c82df9997a176f34dfe
#
_cell.length_a   1.000
_cell.length_b   1.000
_cell.length_c   1.000
_cell.angle_alpha   90.00
_cell.angle_beta   90.00
_cell.angle_gamma   90.00
#
_symmetry.space_group_name_H-M   'P 1'
#
loop_
_entity.id
_entity.type
_entity.pdbx_description
1 polymer ?
#
loop_
_entity_poly.entity_id
_entity_poly.type
_entity_poly.pdbx_seq_one_letter_code
_entity_poly.pdbx_strand_id
1 'polypeptide(L)'
;MRAFISLDLENIGVKKEIEKIHYELGRIKAKIKLVETSNLHFTLKFFPHIEFEDINKIIKILDNLQLEEIKIKYNDIGVFPNYNKISIIWIGIDQESANQILNIYNLINNKLKEIDIHKDQKFLPHLTIARVKKCEDNKYIQKVIEKYKNIIFG
;
A
#
# COMPACT_ATOMS: atom_id res chain seq x y z
N MET A 1 16.60 8.15 11.66
CA MET A 1 15.76 8.54 10.50
C MET A 1 14.82 7.39 10.16
N ARG A 2 13.61 7.73 9.74
CA ARG A 2 12.62 6.75 9.29
C ARG A 2 12.62 6.72 7.77
N ALA A 3 12.56 5.54 7.18
CA ALA A 3 12.54 5.39 5.73
C ALA A 3 11.73 4.15 5.31
N PHE A 4 11.41 4.07 4.05
CA PHE A 4 10.75 2.89 3.49
C PHE A 4 11.08 2.74 2.00
N ILE A 5 11.00 1.49 1.55
CA ILE A 5 11.10 1.15 0.12
C ILE A 5 9.69 0.90 -0.38
N SER A 6 9.33 1.51 -1.49
CA SER A 6 7.97 1.43 -2.03
C SER A 6 7.92 1.26 -3.54
N LEU A 7 6.78 0.77 -4.02
CA LEU A 7 6.38 0.83 -5.42
C LEU A 7 5.25 1.85 -5.55
N ASP A 8 5.46 2.88 -6.34
CA ASP A 8 4.47 3.95 -6.50
C ASP A 8 3.35 3.54 -7.46
N LEU A 9 2.14 4.02 -7.17
CA LEU A 9 1.00 3.85 -8.06
C LEU A 9 1.05 4.93 -9.14
N GLU A 10 1.13 4.52 -10.40
CA GLU A 10 1.14 5.44 -11.54
C GLU A 10 -0.12 5.37 -12.42
N ASN A 11 -0.96 4.37 -12.22
CA ASN A 11 -2.16 4.18 -13.03
C ASN A 11 -3.20 5.28 -12.77
N ILE A 12 -3.37 6.17 -13.74
CA ILE A 12 -4.28 7.33 -13.65
C ILE A 12 -5.73 6.90 -13.48
N GLY A 13 -6.15 5.85 -14.17
CA GLY A 13 -7.52 5.32 -14.05
C GLY A 13 -7.85 4.86 -12.65
N VAL A 14 -6.92 4.12 -12.04
CA VAL A 14 -7.08 3.67 -10.65
C VAL A 14 -7.08 4.85 -9.68
N LYS A 15 -6.21 5.83 -9.88
CA LYS A 15 -6.19 7.06 -9.07
C LYS A 15 -7.54 7.77 -9.10
N LYS A 16 -8.16 7.89 -10.26
CA LYS A 16 -9.49 8.51 -10.40
C LYS A 16 -10.57 7.74 -9.64
N GLU A 17 -10.54 6.42 -9.70
CA GLU A 17 -11.50 5.59 -8.94
C GLU A 17 -11.28 5.75 -7.42
N ILE A 18 -10.03 5.82 -6.98
CA ILE A 18 -9.72 6.07 -5.57
C ILE A 18 -10.19 7.45 -5.14
N GLU A 19 -10.08 8.47 -5.98
CA GLU A 19 -10.59 9.81 -5.69
C GLU A 19 -12.10 9.80 -5.44
N LYS A 20 -12.86 8.99 -6.16
CA LYS A 20 -14.30 8.82 -5.92
C LYS A 20 -14.56 8.24 -4.53
N ILE A 21 -13.78 7.24 -4.13
CA ILE A 21 -13.88 6.65 -2.79
C ILE A 21 -13.50 7.69 -1.73
N HIS A 22 -12.44 8.44 -1.95
CA HIS A 22 -12.02 9.53 -1.07
C HIS A 22 -13.12 10.57 -0.88
N TYR A 23 -13.82 10.93 -1.95
CA TYR A 23 -14.94 11.87 -1.89
C TYR A 23 -16.04 11.35 -0.96
N GLU A 24 -16.41 10.09 -1.09
CA GLU A 24 -17.44 9.49 -0.24
C GLU A 24 -16.99 9.37 1.21
N LEU A 25 -15.73 8.99 1.45
CA LEU A 25 -15.17 8.91 2.81
C LEU A 25 -15.08 10.29 3.45
N GLY A 26 -14.74 11.32 2.70
CA GLY A 26 -14.63 12.69 3.18
C GLY A 26 -15.96 13.30 3.62
N ARG A 27 -17.09 12.73 3.20
CA ARG A 27 -18.42 13.16 3.61
C ARG A 27 -18.88 12.53 4.92
N ILE A 28 -18.16 11.54 5.42
CA ILE A 28 -18.49 10.87 6.66
C ILE A 28 -18.03 11.71 7.84
N LYS A 29 -18.89 11.81 8.86
CA LYS A 29 -18.55 12.51 10.10
C LYS A 29 -17.61 11.65 10.94
N ALA A 30 -16.33 11.70 10.61
CA ALA A 30 -15.28 10.93 11.26
C ALA A 30 -13.93 11.59 11.01
N LYS A 31 -12.93 11.24 11.80
CA LYS A 31 -11.57 11.70 11.58
C LYS A 31 -10.83 10.69 10.72
N ILE A 32 -10.89 10.90 9.41
CA ILE A 32 -10.26 10.03 8.41
C ILE A 32 -9.17 10.81 7.68
N LYS A 33 -7.96 10.27 7.67
CA LYS A 33 -6.86 10.82 6.89
C LYS A 33 -6.80 10.10 5.54
N LEU A 34 -7.14 10.80 4.47
CA LEU A 34 -7.04 10.28 3.11
C LEU A 34 -5.59 10.34 2.64
N VAL A 35 -5.12 9.28 2.01
CA VAL A 35 -3.79 9.28 1.38
C VAL A 35 -3.90 10.02 0.05
N GLU A 36 -3.13 11.09 -0.12
CA GLU A 36 -3.12 11.83 -1.39
C GLU A 36 -2.75 10.89 -2.55
N THR A 37 -3.41 11.07 -3.70
CA THR A 37 -3.20 10.18 -4.84
C THR A 37 -1.77 10.16 -5.34
N SER A 38 -1.04 11.26 -5.18
CA SER A 38 0.39 11.34 -5.50
C SER A 38 1.28 10.50 -4.56
N ASN A 39 0.75 10.11 -3.40
CA ASN A 39 1.48 9.35 -2.38
C ASN A 39 1.02 7.89 -2.27
N LEU A 40 0.13 7.45 -3.16
CA LEU A 40 -0.33 6.06 -3.16
C LEU A 40 0.81 5.12 -3.57
N HIS A 41 1.07 4.12 -2.74
CA HIS A 41 2.19 3.20 -2.97
C HIS A 41 2.02 1.88 -2.23
N PHE A 42 2.72 0.86 -2.69
CA PHE A 42 2.90 -0.38 -1.95
C PHE A 42 4.19 -0.28 -1.14
N THR A 43 4.09 -0.38 0.18
CA THR A 43 5.29 -0.41 1.03
C THR A 43 5.90 -1.81 0.97
N LEU A 44 7.13 -1.90 0.47
CA LEU A 44 7.86 -3.16 0.40
C LEU A 44 8.67 -3.41 1.66
N LYS A 45 9.23 -2.37 2.25
CA LYS A 45 9.99 -2.48 3.49
C LYS A 45 9.99 -1.16 4.23
N PHE A 46 9.76 -1.22 5.53
CA PHE A 46 9.78 -0.06 6.41
C PHE A 46 10.97 -0.16 7.36
N PHE A 47 11.67 0.96 7.52
CA PHE A 47 12.78 1.10 8.44
C PHE A 47 12.40 2.14 9.50
N PRO A 48 12.05 1.73 10.73
CA PRO A 48 11.70 2.68 11.79
C PRO A 48 12.88 3.53 12.22
N HIS A 49 14.08 2.98 12.07
CA HIS A 49 15.32 3.68 12.36
C HIS A 49 16.43 3.18 11.45
N ILE A 50 17.01 4.07 10.65
CA ILE A 50 18.09 3.72 9.71
C ILE A 50 19.09 4.88 9.61
N GLU A 51 20.37 4.53 9.49
CA GLU A 51 21.43 5.50 9.32
C GLU A 51 21.63 5.90 7.85
N PHE A 52 22.14 7.09 7.62
CA PHE A 52 22.40 7.62 6.27
C PHE A 52 23.30 6.72 5.45
N GLU A 53 24.31 6.15 6.09
CA GLU A 53 25.25 5.25 5.45
C GLU A 53 24.56 4.02 4.87
N ASP A 54 23.62 3.45 5.63
CA ASP A 54 22.85 2.29 5.17
C ASP A 54 21.87 2.66 4.07
N ILE A 55 21.28 3.86 4.14
CA ILE A 55 20.41 4.36 3.06
C ILE A 55 21.17 4.44 1.75
N ASN A 56 22.41 4.95 1.75
CA ASN A 56 23.23 5.04 0.56
C ASN A 56 23.55 3.67 -0.03
N LYS A 57 23.81 2.68 0.81
CA LYS A 57 24.01 1.29 0.37
C LYS A 57 22.76 0.73 -0.29
N ILE A 58 21.59 0.97 0.31
CA ILE A 58 20.30 0.53 -0.23
C ILE A 58 20.03 1.18 -1.57
N ILE A 59 20.25 2.49 -1.71
CA ILE A 59 20.06 3.21 -2.96
C ILE A 59 20.90 2.60 -4.08
N LYS A 60 22.18 2.29 -3.82
CA LYS A 60 23.06 1.64 -4.79
C LYS A 60 22.54 0.26 -5.21
N ILE A 61 22.03 -0.51 -4.25
CA ILE A 61 21.43 -1.82 -4.54
C ILE A 61 20.23 -1.66 -5.46
N LEU A 62 19.31 -0.72 -5.13
CA LEU A 62 18.10 -0.48 -5.91
C LEU A 62 18.41 0.04 -7.31
N ASP A 63 19.40 0.92 -7.45
CA ASP A 63 19.81 1.47 -8.76
C ASP A 63 20.40 0.41 -9.68
N ASN A 64 20.98 -0.64 -9.12
CA ASN A 64 21.58 -1.74 -9.90
C ASN A 64 20.60 -2.87 -10.19
N LEU A 65 19.37 -2.81 -9.65
CA LEU A 65 18.36 -3.81 -9.95
C LEU A 65 17.77 -3.57 -11.33
N GLN A 66 17.70 -4.63 -12.11
CA GLN A 66 16.99 -4.62 -13.39
C GLN A 66 15.61 -5.23 -13.15
N LEU A 67 14.60 -4.37 -13.08
CA LEU A 67 13.23 -4.77 -12.88
C LEU A 67 12.46 -4.63 -14.18
N GLU A 68 11.70 -5.67 -14.54
CA GLU A 68 10.78 -5.59 -15.65
C GLU A 68 9.55 -4.77 -15.26
N GLU A 69 8.94 -4.10 -16.22
CA GLU A 69 7.68 -3.43 -16.02
C GLU A 69 6.61 -4.45 -15.65
N ILE A 70 5.86 -4.19 -14.59
CA ILE A 70 4.76 -5.05 -14.17
C ILE A 70 3.43 -4.34 -14.35
N LYS A 71 2.40 -5.13 -14.70
CA LYS A 71 1.03 -4.66 -14.78
C LYS A 71 0.26 -5.21 -13.59
N ILE A 72 -0.32 -4.31 -12.81
CA ILE A 72 -1.08 -4.67 -11.62
C ILE A 72 -2.55 -4.45 -11.88
N LYS A 73 -3.35 -5.48 -11.60
CA LYS A 73 -4.81 -5.39 -11.64
C LYS A 73 -5.32 -5.14 -10.23
N TYR A 74 -5.99 -4.02 -10.06
CA TYR A 74 -6.54 -3.60 -8.79
C TYR A 74 -7.98 -4.06 -8.69
N ASN A 75 -8.29 -4.79 -7.65
CA ASN A 75 -9.64 -5.26 -7.39
C ASN A 75 -9.92 -5.25 -5.90
N ASP A 76 -11.19 -5.10 -5.57
CA ASP A 76 -11.67 -5.17 -4.21
C ASP A 76 -11.17 -4.05 -3.30
N ILE A 77 -11.80 -3.93 -2.16
CA ILE A 77 -11.49 -2.98 -1.09
C ILE A 77 -11.63 -3.72 0.23
N GLY A 78 -10.76 -3.43 1.17
CA GLY A 78 -10.79 -4.07 2.47
C GLY A 78 -10.32 -3.15 3.58
N VAL A 79 -10.31 -3.69 4.77
CA VAL A 79 -9.98 -2.94 5.99
C VAL A 79 -9.09 -3.76 6.92
N PHE A 80 -8.32 -3.06 7.74
CA PHE A 80 -7.57 -3.64 8.84
C PHE A 80 -7.94 -2.92 10.14
N PRO A 81 -7.88 -3.53 11.31
CA PRO A 81 -7.67 -4.96 11.56
C PRO A 81 -8.88 -5.83 11.22
N ASN A 82 -10.11 -5.29 11.29
CA ASN A 82 -11.33 -6.02 10.95
C ASN A 82 -12.49 -5.06 10.66
N TYR A 83 -13.60 -5.59 10.20
CA TYR A 83 -14.77 -4.84 9.77
C TYR A 83 -15.47 -4.08 10.92
N ASN A 84 -15.34 -4.57 12.15
CA ASN A 84 -15.94 -3.93 13.33
C ASN A 84 -15.07 -2.80 13.90
N LYS A 85 -13.76 -2.87 13.65
CA LYS A 85 -12.81 -1.85 14.08
C LYS A 85 -11.90 -1.49 12.92
N ILE A 86 -12.31 -0.46 12.17
CA ILE A 86 -11.60 -0.04 10.95
C ILE A 86 -10.54 0.99 11.29
N SER A 87 -9.29 0.68 11.03
CA SER A 87 -8.15 1.59 11.19
C SER A 87 -7.49 1.95 9.88
N ILE A 88 -7.48 1.03 8.92
CA ILE A 88 -6.88 1.21 7.60
C ILE A 88 -7.87 0.72 6.55
N ILE A 89 -8.03 1.51 5.48
CA ILE A 89 -8.79 1.13 4.29
C ILE A 89 -7.79 0.95 3.15
N TRP A 90 -7.88 -0.18 2.46
CA TRP A 90 -6.94 -0.52 1.39
C TRP A 90 -7.65 -1.06 0.15
N ILE A 91 -6.98 -0.89 -0.99
CA ILE A 91 -7.38 -1.49 -2.27
C ILE A 91 -6.52 -2.74 -2.47
N GLY A 92 -7.16 -3.82 -2.87
CA GLY A 92 -6.52 -5.09 -3.14
C GLY A 92 -6.05 -5.23 -4.58
N ILE A 93 -5.36 -6.32 -4.84
CA ILE A 93 -4.86 -6.69 -6.15
C ILE A 93 -5.16 -8.16 -6.41
N ASP A 94 -5.20 -8.57 -7.68
CA ASP A 94 -5.41 -9.98 -7.99
C ASP A 94 -4.19 -10.83 -7.64
N GLN A 95 -4.34 -12.16 -7.67
CA GLN A 95 -3.30 -13.08 -7.24
C GLN A 95 -2.05 -13.00 -8.13
N GLU A 96 -2.22 -12.82 -9.43
CA GLU A 96 -1.10 -12.68 -10.36
C GLU A 96 -0.29 -11.43 -10.06
N SER A 97 -0.97 -10.31 -9.83
CA SER A 97 -0.33 -9.05 -9.43
C SER A 97 0.40 -9.18 -8.09
N ALA A 98 -0.24 -9.85 -7.12
CA ALA A 98 0.38 -10.11 -5.82
C ALA A 98 1.66 -10.94 -5.98
N ASN A 99 1.66 -11.93 -6.84
CA ASN A 99 2.83 -12.76 -7.12
C ASN A 99 3.97 -11.94 -7.75
N GLN A 100 3.65 -11.03 -8.66
CA GLN A 100 4.64 -10.13 -9.28
C GLN A 100 5.29 -9.23 -8.23
N ILE A 101 4.49 -8.63 -7.35
CA ILE A 101 5.01 -7.78 -6.26
C ILE A 101 5.86 -8.61 -5.30
N LEU A 102 5.42 -9.82 -4.96
CA LEU A 102 6.16 -10.71 -4.08
C LEU A 102 7.52 -11.10 -4.68
N ASN A 103 7.60 -11.31 -5.98
CA ASN A 103 8.86 -11.58 -6.66
C ASN A 103 9.84 -10.41 -6.53
N ILE A 104 9.36 -9.18 -6.70
CA ILE A 104 10.17 -7.97 -6.50
C ILE A 104 10.62 -7.86 -5.04
N TYR A 105 9.70 -8.10 -4.11
CA TYR A 105 9.97 -8.09 -2.68
C TYR A 105 11.09 -9.07 -2.32
N ASN A 106 11.01 -10.30 -2.82
CA ASN A 106 12.02 -11.33 -2.56
C ASN A 106 13.36 -10.97 -3.19
N LEU A 107 13.37 -10.43 -4.41
CA LEU A 107 14.58 -10.00 -5.08
C LEU A 107 15.30 -8.91 -4.26
N ILE A 108 14.57 -7.91 -3.83
CA ILE A 108 15.12 -6.82 -3.01
C ILE A 108 15.66 -7.37 -1.68
N ASN A 109 14.90 -8.22 -0.99
CA ASN A 109 15.35 -8.76 0.29
C ASN A 109 16.58 -9.66 0.15
N ASN A 110 16.70 -10.41 -0.94
CA ASN A 110 17.91 -11.21 -1.20
C ASN A 110 19.13 -10.33 -1.35
N LYS A 111 18.99 -9.17 -2.00
CA LYS A 111 20.08 -8.20 -2.14
C LYS A 111 20.39 -7.50 -0.81
N LEU A 112 19.38 -7.19 -0.01
CA LEU A 112 19.57 -6.54 1.29
C LEU A 112 20.27 -7.44 2.30
N LYS A 113 20.18 -8.76 2.17
CA LYS A 113 20.93 -9.70 3.00
C LYS A 113 22.43 -9.52 2.87
N GLU A 114 22.91 -9.09 1.72
CA GLU A 114 24.33 -8.85 1.45
C GLU A 114 24.90 -7.74 2.35
N ILE A 115 24.04 -6.86 2.87
CA ILE A 115 24.40 -5.78 3.81
C ILE A 115 23.77 -5.96 5.18
N ASP A 116 23.49 -7.22 5.56
CA ASP A 116 22.93 -7.61 6.86
C ASP A 116 21.56 -7.02 7.21
N ILE A 117 20.76 -6.70 6.21
CA ILE A 117 19.37 -6.31 6.40
C ILE A 117 18.46 -7.52 6.18
N HIS A 118 17.73 -7.91 7.22
CA HIS A 118 16.92 -9.11 7.22
C HIS A 118 15.49 -8.86 6.77
N LYS A 119 14.89 -9.90 6.19
CA LYS A 119 13.52 -9.89 5.70
C LYS A 119 12.52 -9.80 6.87
N ASP A 120 11.44 -9.04 6.67
CA ASP A 120 10.32 -9.01 7.59
C ASP A 120 9.57 -10.35 7.58
N GLN A 121 8.95 -10.72 8.70
CA GLN A 121 8.28 -12.03 8.84
C GLN A 121 7.00 -12.14 8.02
N LYS A 122 6.29 -11.02 7.82
CA LYS A 122 5.05 -11.00 7.05
C LYS A 122 5.08 -9.89 6.02
N PHE A 123 4.68 -10.23 4.81
CA PHE A 123 4.48 -9.26 3.74
C PHE A 123 3.15 -9.54 3.05
N LEU A 124 2.24 -8.58 3.09
CA LEU A 124 0.95 -8.65 2.42
C LEU A 124 0.79 -7.42 1.53
N PRO A 125 0.86 -7.59 0.20
CA PRO A 125 0.71 -6.46 -0.72
C PRO A 125 -0.68 -5.82 -0.59
N HIS A 126 -0.72 -4.54 -0.23
CA HIS A 126 -1.96 -3.77 -0.17
C HIS A 126 -1.67 -2.30 -0.42
N LEU A 127 -2.63 -1.61 -1.01
CA LEU A 127 -2.53 -0.19 -1.29
C LEU A 127 -3.39 0.58 -0.29
N THR A 128 -2.78 1.16 0.72
CA THR A 128 -3.50 1.96 1.72
C THR A 128 -4.01 3.25 1.08
N ILE A 129 -5.31 3.50 1.18
CA ILE A 129 -5.93 4.72 0.66
C ILE A 129 -6.43 5.67 1.73
N ALA A 130 -6.63 5.19 2.95
CA ALA A 130 -7.10 6.01 4.05
C ALA A 130 -6.75 5.39 5.41
N ARG A 131 -6.60 6.24 6.42
CA ARG A 131 -6.41 5.85 7.81
C ARG A 131 -7.50 6.48 8.66
N VAL A 132 -8.22 5.66 9.39
CA VAL A 132 -9.29 6.11 10.28
C VAL A 132 -8.69 6.40 11.65
N LYS A 133 -8.67 7.67 12.03
CA LYS A 133 -8.12 8.12 13.31
C LYS A 133 -9.15 8.02 14.43
N LYS A 134 -10.40 8.39 14.13
CA LYS A 134 -11.52 8.32 15.08
C LYS A 134 -12.82 8.22 14.31
N CYS A 135 -13.64 7.24 14.68
CA CYS A 135 -14.97 7.08 14.14
C CYS A 135 -15.87 6.46 15.21
N GLU A 136 -16.94 7.16 15.60
CA GLU A 136 -17.88 6.69 16.61
C GLU A 136 -18.78 5.58 16.07
N ASP A 137 -19.12 5.65 14.77
CA ASP A 137 -19.99 4.68 14.13
C ASP A 137 -19.40 4.26 12.78
N ASN A 138 -18.90 3.04 12.71
CA ASN A 138 -18.30 2.48 11.49
C ASN A 138 -19.33 2.18 10.39
N LYS A 139 -20.62 2.28 10.68
CA LYS A 139 -21.69 1.93 9.74
C LYS A 139 -21.54 2.66 8.38
N TYR A 140 -21.22 3.94 8.42
CA TYR A 140 -21.08 4.74 7.20
C TYR A 140 -19.85 4.34 6.39
N ILE A 141 -18.74 4.04 7.07
CA ILE A 141 -17.54 3.53 6.43
C ILE A 141 -17.84 2.15 5.81
N GLN A 142 -18.51 1.28 6.57
CA GLN A 142 -18.88 -0.05 6.09
C GLN A 142 -19.74 0.01 4.83
N LYS A 143 -20.65 0.98 4.72
CA LYS A 143 -21.46 1.17 3.51
C LYS A 143 -20.61 1.51 2.29
N VAL A 144 -19.61 2.36 2.45
CA VAL A 144 -18.68 2.70 1.37
C VAL A 144 -17.90 1.46 0.96
N ILE A 145 -17.38 0.70 1.93
CA ILE A 145 -16.65 -0.54 1.67
C ILE A 145 -17.51 -1.54 0.88
N GLU A 146 -18.75 -1.75 1.28
CA GLU A 146 -19.67 -2.68 0.60
C GLU A 146 -19.96 -2.25 -0.82
N LYS A 147 -20.07 -0.95 -1.09
CA LYS A 147 -20.32 -0.40 -2.43
C LYS A 147 -19.21 -0.74 -3.41
N TYR A 148 -17.95 -0.75 -2.94
CA TYR A 148 -16.78 -0.97 -3.80
C TYR A 148 -16.20 -2.37 -3.70
N LYS A 149 -16.82 -3.24 -2.90
CA LYS A 149 -16.37 -4.62 -2.75
C LYS A 149 -16.53 -5.38 -4.06
N ASN A 150 -15.53 -6.21 -4.40
CA ASN A 150 -15.49 -7.01 -5.63
C ASN A 150 -15.50 -6.18 -6.93
N ILE A 151 -15.18 -4.90 -6.87
CA ILE A 151 -15.06 -4.06 -8.07
C ILE A 151 -13.62 -4.15 -8.61
N ILE A 152 -13.51 -4.19 -9.92
CA ILE A 152 -12.22 -4.13 -10.62
C ILE A 152 -11.94 -2.67 -10.93
N PHE A 153 -10.82 -2.16 -10.42
CA PHE A 153 -10.43 -0.75 -10.58
C PHE A 153 -9.53 -0.50 -11.80
N GLY A 154 -8.90 -1.55 -12.32
CA GLY A 154 -8.06 -1.38 -13.50
C GLY A 154 -6.95 -2.41 -13.65
#